data_3712e9550cf84999f60c5c2e95c58f84
#
_entry.id   3712e9550cf84999f60c5c2e95c58f84
#
_cell.length_a   1.000
_cell.length_b   1.000
_cell.length_c   1.000
_cell.angle_alpha   90.00
_cell.angle_beta   90.00
_cell.angle_gamma   90.00
#
_symmetry.space_group_name_H-M   'P 1'
#
loop_
_entity.id
_entity.type
_entity.pdbx_description
1 polymer ?
#
loop_
_entity_poly.entity_id
_entity_poly.type
_entity_poly.pdbx_seq_one_letter_code
_entity_poly.pdbx_strand_id
1 'polypeptide(L)'
;QRFTNYKRYDEFFATSIIVKNNKFAGLTAIDLVNGEFVLFIGKALIIATGGAGRLYRFTTYSHSVTGDGLAMAFRAGLPLKDMEFIQFHPTGLVPSGILITEGARGEGGYLRNRFGERFMERYAPKMMELAPRDIVSRSIMTEIEEGRGFEGPEGLDYVHLDLTHLGKEKINERLPMIRELAIKFAGADPV
;
A
#
# COMPACT_ATOMS: atom_id res chain seq x y z
N GLN A 1 -12.75 -25.18 3.32
CA GLN A 1 -13.77 -24.36 2.64
C GLN A 1 -15.15 -24.73 3.22
N ARG A 2 -15.91 -23.72 3.69
CA ARG A 2 -17.27 -23.95 4.27
C ARG A 2 -18.40 -23.92 3.23
N PHE A 3 -18.13 -23.44 2.02
CA PHE A 3 -19.12 -23.26 0.96
C PHE A 3 -18.68 -24.00 -0.29
N THR A 4 -19.59 -24.74 -0.91
CA THR A 4 -19.35 -25.51 -2.13
C THR A 4 -20.17 -25.02 -3.33
N ASN A 5 -21.07 -24.06 -3.10
CA ASN A 5 -22.02 -23.54 -4.08
C ASN A 5 -21.57 -22.21 -4.71
N TYR A 6 -20.26 -22.04 -4.92
CA TYR A 6 -19.72 -20.89 -5.63
C TYR A 6 -18.96 -21.34 -6.87
N LYS A 7 -18.90 -20.46 -7.87
CA LYS A 7 -18.08 -20.62 -9.07
C LYS A 7 -17.05 -19.51 -9.10
N ARG A 8 -15.79 -19.87 -9.32
CA ARG A 8 -14.67 -18.94 -9.42
C ARG A 8 -14.32 -18.77 -10.90
N TYR A 9 -14.04 -17.53 -11.28
CA TYR A 9 -13.59 -17.16 -12.61
C TYR A 9 -12.27 -16.40 -12.46
N ASP A 10 -11.16 -17.11 -12.62
CA ASP A 10 -9.82 -16.53 -12.62
C ASP A 10 -9.49 -15.95 -13.99
N GLU A 11 -8.60 -14.96 -14.02
CA GLU A 11 -8.14 -14.30 -15.26
C GLU A 11 -9.28 -13.62 -16.05
N PHE A 12 -10.31 -13.17 -15.36
CA PHE A 12 -11.37 -12.34 -15.94
C PHE A 12 -11.19 -10.89 -15.54
N PHE A 13 -11.09 -9.99 -16.50
CA PHE A 13 -11.01 -8.56 -16.29
C PHE A 13 -12.39 -7.92 -16.43
N ALA A 14 -12.95 -7.46 -15.30
CA ALA A 14 -14.24 -6.78 -15.29
C ALA A 14 -14.12 -5.40 -15.98
N THR A 15 -15.04 -5.11 -16.91
CA THR A 15 -14.98 -3.90 -17.75
C THR A 15 -16.10 -2.90 -17.47
N SER A 16 -17.33 -3.37 -17.20
CA SER A 16 -18.47 -2.47 -16.98
C SER A 16 -19.55 -3.11 -16.14
N ILE A 17 -20.20 -2.28 -15.33
CA ILE A 17 -21.40 -2.62 -14.59
C ILE A 17 -22.61 -2.19 -15.40
N ILE A 18 -23.56 -3.09 -15.62
CA ILE A 18 -24.79 -2.82 -16.33
C ILE A 18 -25.89 -2.52 -15.32
N VAL A 19 -26.48 -1.33 -15.43
CA VAL A 19 -27.61 -0.88 -14.62
C VAL A 19 -28.83 -0.71 -15.51
N LYS A 20 -29.98 -1.27 -15.10
CA LYS A 20 -31.27 -1.11 -15.76
C LYS A 20 -32.34 -0.77 -14.73
N ASN A 21 -33.10 0.29 -14.99
CA ASN A 21 -34.15 0.75 -14.06
C ASN A 21 -33.62 0.95 -12.62
N ASN A 22 -32.44 1.55 -12.49
CA ASN A 22 -31.77 1.81 -11.21
C ASN A 22 -31.43 0.55 -10.41
N LYS A 23 -31.28 -0.60 -11.07
CA LYS A 23 -30.94 -1.88 -10.47
C LYS A 23 -29.78 -2.53 -11.22
N PHE A 24 -28.92 -3.22 -10.50
CA PHE A 24 -27.90 -4.06 -11.12
C PHE A 24 -28.55 -5.10 -12.05
N ALA A 25 -28.06 -5.20 -13.26
CA ALA A 25 -28.54 -6.14 -14.26
C ALA A 25 -27.45 -7.12 -14.72
N GLY A 26 -26.18 -6.72 -14.67
CA GLY A 26 -25.08 -7.57 -15.08
C GLY A 26 -23.72 -6.88 -15.01
N LEU A 27 -22.69 -7.66 -15.27
CA LEU A 27 -21.30 -7.24 -15.35
C LEU A 27 -20.70 -7.77 -16.65
N THR A 28 -20.02 -6.93 -17.41
CA THR A 28 -19.20 -7.37 -18.53
C THR A 28 -17.77 -7.59 -18.10
N ALA A 29 -17.14 -8.60 -18.68
CA ALA A 29 -15.72 -8.90 -18.45
C ALA A 29 -15.07 -9.41 -19.75
N ILE A 30 -13.75 -9.37 -19.78
CA ILE A 30 -12.92 -10.03 -20.80
C ILE A 30 -12.29 -11.26 -20.14
N ASP A 31 -12.46 -12.42 -20.75
CA ASP A 31 -11.66 -13.59 -20.46
C ASP A 31 -10.25 -13.34 -21.02
N LEU A 32 -9.27 -13.17 -20.14
CA LEU A 32 -7.90 -12.84 -20.54
C LEU A 32 -7.16 -14.01 -21.20
N VAL A 33 -7.66 -15.24 -21.05
CA VAL A 33 -7.07 -16.43 -21.69
C VAL A 33 -7.47 -16.50 -23.16
N ASN A 34 -8.76 -16.28 -23.43
CA ASN A 34 -9.33 -16.49 -24.78
C ASN A 34 -9.58 -15.18 -25.53
N GLY A 35 -9.54 -14.03 -24.84
CA GLY A 35 -9.86 -12.72 -25.41
C GLY A 35 -11.37 -12.48 -25.64
N GLU A 36 -12.23 -13.32 -25.08
CA GLU A 36 -13.67 -13.26 -25.32
C GLU A 36 -14.36 -12.29 -24.35
N PHE A 37 -15.40 -11.60 -24.84
CA PHE A 37 -16.29 -10.83 -24.00
C PHE A 37 -17.33 -11.75 -23.35
N VAL A 38 -17.47 -11.62 -22.03
CA VAL A 38 -18.40 -12.41 -21.22
C VAL A 38 -19.36 -11.49 -20.48
N LEU A 39 -20.63 -11.86 -20.46
CA LEU A 39 -21.69 -11.19 -19.70
C LEU A 39 -22.08 -12.06 -18.50
N PHE A 40 -21.88 -11.54 -17.30
CA PHE A 40 -22.39 -12.13 -16.07
C PHE A 40 -23.73 -11.49 -15.71
N ILE A 41 -24.79 -12.28 -15.63
CA ILE A 41 -26.10 -11.83 -15.21
C ILE A 41 -26.32 -12.23 -13.75
N GLY A 42 -26.77 -11.29 -12.92
CA GLY A 42 -26.95 -11.55 -11.50
C GLY A 42 -27.99 -10.62 -10.87
N LYS A 43 -28.40 -10.95 -9.66
CA LYS A 43 -29.36 -10.15 -8.87
C LYS A 43 -28.68 -9.06 -8.05
N ALA A 44 -27.41 -9.22 -7.73
CA ALA A 44 -26.60 -8.29 -6.95
C ALA A 44 -25.13 -8.40 -7.33
N LEU A 45 -24.37 -7.35 -7.07
CA LEU A 45 -22.93 -7.29 -7.25
C LEU A 45 -22.28 -6.82 -5.96
N ILE A 46 -21.23 -7.51 -5.52
CA ILE A 46 -20.34 -7.08 -4.46
C ILE A 46 -19.04 -6.61 -5.12
N ILE A 47 -18.71 -5.31 -4.96
CA ILE A 47 -17.47 -4.75 -5.45
C ILE A 47 -16.44 -4.84 -4.33
N ALA A 48 -15.39 -5.63 -4.52
CA ALA A 48 -14.33 -5.86 -3.56
C ALA A 48 -12.93 -5.77 -4.22
N THR A 49 -12.76 -4.77 -5.09
CA THR A 49 -11.61 -4.60 -5.98
C THR A 49 -10.42 -3.86 -5.34
N GLY A 50 -10.49 -3.60 -4.04
CA GLY A 50 -9.46 -2.82 -3.34
C GLY A 50 -9.52 -1.33 -3.68
N GLY A 51 -8.41 -0.65 -3.43
CA GLY A 51 -8.29 0.79 -3.60
C GLY A 51 -7.72 1.23 -4.94
N ALA A 52 -7.07 2.41 -4.94
CA ALA A 52 -6.49 3.07 -6.12
C ALA A 52 -5.05 3.55 -5.86
N GLY A 53 -4.28 2.85 -5.04
CA GLY A 53 -2.94 3.31 -4.63
C GLY A 53 -1.96 3.44 -5.80
N ARG A 54 -2.21 2.77 -6.92
CA ARG A 54 -1.40 2.89 -8.15
C ARG A 54 -1.62 4.21 -8.91
N LEU A 55 -2.48 5.07 -8.40
CA LEU A 55 -2.59 6.47 -8.83
C LEU A 55 -1.28 7.24 -8.60
N TYR A 56 -0.51 6.86 -7.59
CA TYR A 56 0.78 7.48 -7.26
C TYR A 56 1.93 6.77 -7.96
N ARG A 57 2.91 7.54 -8.44
CA ARG A 57 4.12 7.01 -9.09
C ARG A 57 4.92 6.10 -8.15
N PHE A 58 5.17 6.57 -6.93
CA PHE A 58 5.78 5.80 -5.85
C PHE A 58 4.68 5.31 -4.90
N THR A 59 4.56 4.01 -4.73
CA THR A 59 3.49 3.41 -3.93
C THR A 59 3.89 2.03 -3.42
N THR A 60 3.38 1.67 -2.24
CA THR A 60 3.50 0.34 -1.66
C THR A 60 2.48 -0.67 -2.21
N TYR A 61 1.57 -0.22 -3.08
CA TYR A 61 0.53 -1.07 -3.66
C TYR A 61 1.03 -1.90 -4.85
N SER A 62 0.41 -3.05 -5.06
CA SER A 62 0.58 -3.85 -6.27
C SER A 62 0.20 -3.05 -7.53
N HIS A 63 0.82 -3.37 -8.67
CA HIS A 63 0.52 -2.79 -9.97
C HIS A 63 -0.94 -2.96 -10.42
N SER A 64 -1.66 -3.93 -9.87
CA SER A 64 -3.07 -4.21 -10.16
C SER A 64 -4.07 -3.33 -9.40
N VAL A 65 -3.62 -2.51 -8.44
CA VAL A 65 -4.50 -1.67 -7.60
C VAL A 65 -4.69 -0.29 -8.26
N THR A 66 -5.35 -0.29 -9.39
CA THR A 66 -5.50 0.85 -10.31
C THR A 66 -6.80 1.65 -10.13
N GLY A 67 -7.72 1.17 -9.26
CA GLY A 67 -8.98 1.85 -9.01
C GLY A 67 -10.10 1.53 -10.00
N ASP A 68 -9.95 0.48 -10.81
CA ASP A 68 -10.92 0.11 -11.84
C ASP A 68 -12.32 -0.11 -11.30
N GLY A 69 -12.46 -0.74 -10.12
CA GLY A 69 -13.76 -0.94 -9.49
C GLY A 69 -14.43 0.36 -9.08
N LEU A 70 -13.67 1.34 -8.57
CA LEU A 70 -14.18 2.69 -8.28
C LEU A 70 -14.63 3.39 -9.55
N ALA A 71 -13.85 3.31 -10.61
CA ALA A 71 -14.18 3.90 -11.91
C ALA A 71 -15.42 3.25 -12.54
N MET A 72 -15.55 1.91 -12.45
CA MET A 72 -16.76 1.23 -12.93
C MET A 72 -18.00 1.62 -12.13
N ALA A 73 -17.89 1.71 -10.81
CA ALA A 73 -18.98 2.15 -9.94
C ALA A 73 -19.44 3.59 -10.30
N PHE A 74 -18.48 4.50 -10.44
CA PHE A 74 -18.75 5.89 -10.83
C PHE A 74 -19.44 5.98 -12.20
N ARG A 75 -18.91 5.29 -13.21
CA ARG A 75 -19.53 5.24 -14.55
C ARG A 75 -20.92 4.62 -14.57
N ALA A 76 -21.21 3.73 -13.63
CA ALA A 76 -22.54 3.15 -13.45
C ALA A 76 -23.51 4.07 -12.69
N GLY A 77 -23.09 5.29 -12.32
CA GLY A 77 -23.92 6.28 -11.65
C GLY A 77 -23.96 6.13 -10.12
N LEU A 78 -23.09 5.34 -9.50
CA LEU A 78 -23.01 5.26 -8.05
C LEU A 78 -22.23 6.47 -7.50
N PRO A 79 -22.73 7.10 -6.42
CA PRO A 79 -21.96 8.16 -5.76
C PRO A 79 -20.70 7.58 -5.08
N LEU A 80 -19.60 8.29 -5.22
CA LEU A 80 -18.37 8.02 -4.48
C LEU A 80 -18.28 8.98 -3.29
N LYS A 81 -17.69 8.54 -2.20
CA LYS A 81 -17.54 9.31 -0.97
C LYS A 81 -16.10 9.20 -0.44
N ASP A 82 -15.65 10.26 0.21
CA ASP A 82 -14.37 10.33 0.92
C ASP A 82 -13.16 10.01 0.01
N MET A 83 -13.22 10.40 -1.26
CA MET A 83 -12.19 10.08 -2.26
C MET A 83 -10.85 10.78 -2.00
N GLU A 84 -10.85 11.85 -1.20
CA GLU A 84 -9.66 12.55 -0.73
C GLU A 84 -8.90 11.81 0.37
N PHE A 85 -9.54 10.85 1.05
CA PHE A 85 -8.90 10.11 2.14
C PHE A 85 -8.13 8.90 1.62
N ILE A 86 -6.82 9.08 1.47
CA ILE A 86 -5.90 8.01 1.13
C ILE A 86 -4.92 7.81 2.28
N GLN A 87 -4.86 6.59 2.83
CA GLN A 87 -3.90 6.26 3.85
C GLN A 87 -2.55 5.91 3.24
N PHE A 88 -1.51 6.66 3.61
CA PHE A 88 -0.13 6.34 3.26
C PHE A 88 0.47 5.41 4.32
N HIS A 89 1.15 4.35 3.87
CA HIS A 89 1.99 3.56 4.76
C HIS A 89 3.32 4.31 4.97
N PRO A 90 3.74 4.59 6.22
CA PRO A 90 4.88 5.47 6.47
C PRO A 90 6.23 4.87 6.04
N THR A 91 6.34 3.56 5.93
CA THR A 91 7.61 2.88 5.63
C THR A 91 7.51 2.06 4.34
N GLY A 92 7.89 2.69 3.23
CA GLY A 92 8.13 2.06 1.93
C GLY A 92 9.60 2.12 1.57
N LEU A 93 10.14 1.06 1.03
CA LEU A 93 11.55 0.96 0.65
C LEU A 93 11.82 1.74 -0.65
N VAL A 94 12.76 2.67 -0.62
CA VAL A 94 13.17 3.44 -1.81
C VAL A 94 14.29 2.68 -2.56
N PRO A 95 14.23 2.58 -3.91
CA PRO A 95 13.20 3.12 -4.81
C PRO A 95 12.06 2.15 -5.12
N SER A 96 12.07 0.93 -4.58
CA SER A 96 11.18 -0.16 -5.00
C SER A 96 9.72 0.01 -4.63
N GLY A 97 9.40 0.81 -3.61
CA GLY A 97 8.07 0.92 -3.03
C GLY A 97 7.65 -0.29 -2.19
N ILE A 98 8.53 -1.26 -1.95
CA ILE A 98 8.20 -2.44 -1.14
C ILE A 98 7.86 -2.01 0.29
N LEU A 99 6.70 -2.45 0.76
CA LEU A 99 6.22 -2.12 2.10
C LEU A 99 7.08 -2.80 3.17
N ILE A 100 7.65 -2.00 4.07
CA ILE A 100 8.27 -2.47 5.30
C ILE A 100 7.22 -2.44 6.40
N THR A 101 6.85 -3.61 6.90
CA THR A 101 5.75 -3.77 7.85
C THR A 101 5.91 -2.89 9.08
N GLU A 102 4.78 -2.47 9.65
CA GLU A 102 4.73 -1.76 10.94
C GLU A 102 5.42 -2.54 12.05
N GLY A 103 5.48 -3.87 11.94
CA GLY A 103 6.22 -4.74 12.87
C GLY A 103 7.67 -4.32 13.06
N ALA A 104 8.35 -3.78 12.04
CA ALA A 104 9.73 -3.29 12.18
C ALA A 104 9.84 -2.14 13.18
N ARG A 105 8.88 -1.19 13.17
CA ARG A 105 8.78 -0.12 14.17
C ARG A 105 8.31 -0.67 15.52
N GLY A 106 7.38 -1.64 15.50
CA GLY A 106 6.87 -2.32 16.70
C GLY A 106 7.95 -3.09 17.46
N GLU A 107 8.91 -3.68 16.76
CA GLU A 107 10.08 -4.35 17.38
C GLU A 107 11.13 -3.35 17.86
N GLY A 108 10.92 -2.06 17.68
CA GLY A 108 11.76 -0.98 18.21
C GLY A 108 12.61 -0.27 17.17
N GLY A 109 12.30 -0.37 15.88
CA GLY A 109 12.99 0.40 14.84
C GLY A 109 12.79 1.90 14.99
N TYR A 110 13.85 2.70 14.78
CA TYR A 110 13.86 4.16 14.90
C TYR A 110 13.83 4.83 13.53
N LEU A 111 13.05 5.90 13.41
CA LEU A 111 13.09 6.78 12.24
C LEU A 111 14.13 7.88 12.46
N ARG A 112 15.15 7.92 11.59
CA ARG A 112 16.26 8.87 11.67
C ARG A 112 16.38 9.71 10.39
N ASN A 113 16.56 11.00 10.58
CA ASN A 113 16.89 11.92 9.50
C ASN A 113 18.39 11.85 9.13
N ARG A 114 18.82 12.65 8.14
CA ARG A 114 20.23 12.69 7.67
C ARG A 114 21.25 13.10 8.72
N PHE A 115 20.81 13.76 9.80
CA PHE A 115 21.66 14.17 10.92
C PHE A 115 21.74 13.12 12.02
N GLY A 116 21.07 11.96 11.81
CA GLY A 116 21.01 10.87 12.79
C GLY A 116 20.00 11.09 13.92
N GLU A 117 19.23 12.17 13.87
CA GLU A 117 18.23 12.48 14.90
C GLU A 117 17.03 11.53 14.80
N ARG A 118 16.56 11.03 15.92
CA ARG A 118 15.29 10.30 16.05
C ARG A 118 14.16 11.33 16.11
N PHE A 119 13.74 11.81 14.97
CA PHE A 119 12.89 13.00 14.83
C PHE A 119 11.46 12.82 15.37
N MET A 120 10.97 11.59 15.54
CA MET A 120 9.63 11.34 16.09
C MET A 120 9.44 11.92 17.50
N GLU A 121 10.50 12.18 18.25
CA GLU A 121 10.45 12.89 19.54
C GLU A 121 9.82 14.28 19.44
N ARG A 122 10.02 14.97 18.29
CA ARG A 122 9.44 16.31 18.05
C ARG A 122 7.96 16.26 17.72
N TYR A 123 7.52 15.20 17.00
CA TYR A 123 6.17 15.12 16.44
C TYR A 123 5.20 14.31 17.30
N ALA A 124 5.68 13.28 17.96
CA ALA A 124 4.85 12.37 18.76
C ALA A 124 5.62 11.81 19.97
N PRO A 125 6.01 12.62 20.95
CA PRO A 125 6.91 12.25 22.05
C PRO A 125 6.42 11.08 22.90
N LYS A 126 5.10 10.84 22.95
CA LYS A 126 4.52 9.73 23.74
C LYS A 126 4.51 8.40 23.00
N MET A 127 4.22 8.40 21.71
CA MET A 127 4.03 7.19 20.92
C MET A 127 5.19 6.92 19.96
N MET A 128 6.01 7.92 19.72
CA MET A 128 7.19 7.82 18.86
C MET A 128 6.84 7.20 17.49
N GLU A 129 7.57 6.22 17.01
CA GLU A 129 7.35 5.52 15.75
C GLU A 129 6.06 4.69 15.70
N LEU A 130 5.39 4.50 16.84
CA LEU A 130 4.09 3.82 16.95
C LEU A 130 2.91 4.79 16.93
N ALA A 131 3.14 6.06 16.64
CA ALA A 131 2.08 7.03 16.39
C ALA A 131 1.22 6.60 15.19
N PRO A 132 -0.03 7.09 15.06
CA PRO A 132 -0.88 6.84 13.91
C PRO A 132 -0.15 7.07 12.57
N ARG A 133 -0.46 6.24 11.57
CA ARG A 133 0.27 6.24 10.28
C ARG A 133 0.30 7.59 9.59
N ASP A 134 -0.75 8.36 9.68
CA ASP A 134 -0.84 9.70 9.12
C ASP A 134 0.12 10.69 9.81
N ILE A 135 0.27 10.59 11.14
CA ILE A 135 1.23 11.41 11.89
C ILE A 135 2.66 11.03 11.47
N VAL A 136 2.99 9.75 11.45
CA VAL A 136 4.33 9.30 11.06
C VAL A 136 4.65 9.70 9.62
N SER A 137 3.72 9.50 8.68
CA SER A 137 3.92 9.86 7.27
C SER A 137 4.13 11.36 7.08
N ARG A 138 3.32 12.20 7.72
CA ARG A 138 3.51 13.66 7.68
C ARG A 138 4.81 14.10 8.31
N SER A 139 5.21 13.50 9.44
CA SER A 139 6.49 13.78 10.07
C SER A 139 7.67 13.47 9.16
N ILE A 140 7.66 12.33 8.47
CA ILE A 140 8.67 11.98 7.48
C ILE A 140 8.70 13.02 6.35
N MET A 141 7.55 13.39 5.79
CA MET A 141 7.49 14.40 4.72
C MET A 141 8.01 15.75 5.19
N THR A 142 7.67 16.18 6.40
CA THR A 142 8.21 17.44 6.97
C THR A 142 9.73 17.40 7.09
N GLU A 143 10.32 16.28 7.55
CA GLU A 143 11.77 16.13 7.60
C GLU A 143 12.42 16.26 6.22
N ILE A 144 11.80 15.65 5.20
CA ILE A 144 12.28 15.71 3.81
C ILE A 144 12.14 17.13 3.26
N GLU A 145 10.98 17.76 3.35
CA GLU A 145 10.68 19.08 2.82
C GLU A 145 11.54 20.19 3.47
N GLU A 146 11.91 20.04 4.73
CA GLU A 146 12.81 20.95 5.44
C GLU A 146 14.30 20.62 5.24
N GLY A 147 14.64 19.72 4.30
CA GLY A 147 16.02 19.40 3.90
C GLY A 147 16.77 18.51 4.89
N ARG A 148 16.06 17.82 5.77
CA ARG A 148 16.65 16.85 6.74
C ARG A 148 16.53 15.41 6.27
N GLY A 149 15.94 15.15 5.11
CA GLY A 149 15.95 13.85 4.44
C GLY A 149 17.28 13.57 3.74
N PHE A 150 17.46 12.32 3.33
CA PHE A 150 18.54 11.92 2.41
C PHE A 150 18.05 12.11 0.98
N GLU A 151 18.94 12.53 0.10
CA GLU A 151 18.66 12.61 -1.32
C GLU A 151 18.52 11.19 -1.90
N GLY A 152 17.41 10.94 -2.56
CA GLY A 152 17.10 9.67 -3.15
C GLY A 152 17.14 9.68 -4.68
N PRO A 153 17.12 8.50 -5.32
CA PRO A 153 17.09 8.39 -6.77
C PRO A 153 15.80 9.01 -7.33
N GLU A 154 15.92 9.69 -8.46
CA GLU A 154 14.78 10.30 -9.18
C GLU A 154 13.92 11.26 -8.34
N GLY A 155 14.52 11.91 -7.32
CA GLY A 155 13.82 12.82 -6.42
C GLY A 155 12.92 12.11 -5.40
N LEU A 156 13.17 10.85 -5.12
CA LEU A 156 12.52 10.09 -4.06
C LEU A 156 13.32 10.19 -2.77
N ASP A 157 13.32 11.38 -2.16
CA ASP A 157 14.02 11.61 -0.90
C ASP A 157 13.43 10.75 0.22
N TYR A 158 14.27 10.40 1.21
CA TYR A 158 13.90 9.42 2.23
C TYR A 158 14.51 9.70 3.59
N VAL A 159 14.07 8.94 4.59
CA VAL A 159 14.66 8.86 5.93
C VAL A 159 15.06 7.42 6.21
N HIS A 160 15.91 7.19 7.19
CA HIS A 160 16.27 5.83 7.59
C HIS A 160 15.28 5.24 8.58
N LEU A 161 14.92 3.97 8.38
CA LEU A 161 14.39 3.09 9.41
C LEU A 161 15.56 2.29 9.99
N ASP A 162 16.09 2.75 11.13
CA ASP A 162 17.25 2.17 11.80
C ASP A 162 16.84 0.99 12.68
N LEU A 163 17.38 -0.19 12.38
CA LEU A 163 17.19 -1.44 13.12
C LEU A 163 18.50 -1.94 13.75
N THR A 164 19.63 -1.29 13.51
CA THR A 164 20.96 -1.78 13.86
C THR A 164 21.16 -1.99 15.37
N HIS A 165 20.47 -1.19 16.17
CA HIS A 165 20.52 -1.27 17.64
C HIS A 165 19.77 -2.48 18.23
N LEU A 166 18.93 -3.17 17.43
CA LEU A 166 18.15 -4.32 17.90
C LEU A 166 19.02 -5.58 18.10
N GLY A 167 20.15 -5.65 17.40
CA GLY A 167 21.06 -6.80 17.44
C GLY A 167 20.63 -7.97 16.56
N LYS A 168 21.63 -8.76 16.17
CA LYS A 168 21.50 -9.86 15.21
C LYS A 168 20.46 -10.91 15.58
N GLU A 169 20.41 -11.32 16.83
CA GLU A 169 19.50 -12.37 17.29
C GLU A 169 18.04 -11.93 17.11
N LYS A 170 17.69 -10.74 17.61
CA LYS A 170 16.34 -10.19 17.51
C LYS A 170 15.91 -9.98 16.06
N ILE A 171 16.78 -9.47 15.21
CA ILE A 171 16.46 -9.25 13.79
C ILE A 171 16.20 -10.59 13.10
N ASN A 172 17.03 -11.61 13.34
CA ASN A 172 16.85 -12.92 12.72
C ASN A 172 15.60 -13.66 13.21
N GLU A 173 15.24 -13.49 14.48
CA GLU A 173 14.08 -14.15 15.06
C GLU A 173 12.76 -13.44 14.71
N ARG A 174 12.72 -12.12 14.85
CA ARG A 174 11.48 -11.32 14.78
C ARG A 174 11.26 -10.64 13.44
N LEU A 175 12.30 -10.36 12.69
CA LEU A 175 12.27 -9.58 11.45
C LEU A 175 13.03 -10.26 10.28
N PRO A 176 13.01 -11.61 10.13
CA PRO A 176 13.84 -12.30 9.14
C PRO A 176 13.50 -11.85 7.71
N MET A 177 12.22 -11.67 7.39
CA MET A 177 11.77 -11.19 6.07
C MET A 177 12.20 -9.75 5.81
N ILE A 178 12.18 -8.89 6.83
CA ILE A 178 12.61 -7.48 6.68
C ILE A 178 14.11 -7.42 6.40
N ARG A 179 14.92 -8.23 7.07
CA ARG A 179 16.35 -8.36 6.77
C ARG A 179 16.58 -8.80 5.33
N GLU A 180 15.87 -9.83 4.87
CA GLU A 180 15.97 -10.31 3.49
C GLU A 180 15.60 -9.22 2.46
N LEU A 181 14.51 -8.49 2.70
CA LEU A 181 14.10 -7.37 1.85
C LEU A 181 15.13 -6.25 1.83
N ALA A 182 15.71 -5.89 2.98
CA ALA A 182 16.74 -4.86 3.07
C ALA A 182 18.00 -5.24 2.27
N ILE A 183 18.47 -6.46 2.40
CA ILE A 183 19.63 -6.97 1.65
C ILE A 183 19.34 -6.99 0.14
N LYS A 184 18.20 -7.54 -0.28
CA LYS A 184 17.87 -7.73 -1.70
C LYS A 184 17.54 -6.43 -2.45
N PHE A 185 16.87 -5.49 -1.79
CA PHE A 185 16.28 -4.33 -2.46
C PHE A 185 16.82 -2.98 -1.99
N ALA A 186 17.50 -2.91 -0.85
CA ALA A 186 18.19 -1.70 -0.40
C ALA A 186 19.72 -1.87 -0.37
N GLY A 187 20.24 -3.07 -0.57
CA GLY A 187 21.67 -3.34 -0.49
C GLY A 187 22.26 -3.14 0.92
N ALA A 188 21.43 -3.15 1.96
CA ALA A 188 21.83 -2.90 3.34
C ALA A 188 21.46 -4.10 4.23
N ASP A 189 22.39 -4.59 5.04
CA ASP A 189 22.10 -5.58 6.09
C ASP A 189 21.92 -4.84 7.43
N PRO A 190 20.73 -4.91 8.06
CA PRO A 190 20.48 -4.26 9.35
C PRO A 190 21.16 -4.96 10.55
N VAL A 191 21.98 -5.98 10.32
CA VAL A 191 22.72 -6.76 11.35
C VAL A 191 24.16 -6.28 11.44
#